data_b3d95da69bf53a055171345bf71ffabb
#
_entry.id   b3d95da69bf53a055171345bf71ffabb
#
_cell.length_a   1.000
_cell.length_b   1.000
_cell.length_c   1.000
_cell.angle_alpha   90.00
_cell.angle_beta   90.00
_cell.angle_gamma   90.00
#
_symmetry.space_group_name_H-M   'P 1'
#
loop_
_entity.id
_entity.type
_entity.pdbx_description
1 polymer ?
#
loop_
_entity_poly.entity_id
_entity_poly.type
_entity_poly.pdbx_seq_one_letter_code
_entity_poly.pdbx_strand_id
1 'polypeptide(L)'
;VPLTPIQCWFFEQEHPHTEHWNQSMLLRVKERLDVKLLEGAILNLLKHHDALRFRYEQLPNGTWRQRNEGTDELSVLHVVKRNQVNEKEWNKIIQEEMNIHQASFNLITGPLMKVVYFEDNLIENDRIFWVIHHLVVDGVSWRILLEDLQVVYNQMKQGQEIRLPAKSTSFKEWSERLQTYSDSGISKEVKDYWNEQVEKETMKIPMDYPIQETTEESIDQVTRTLGIEETQALFHEVLVTHKTRIDEVLLTALGQAIVDCTNQQTVSIHLEGHGREEMIEGIDLSRTVGWFTSIYPVHLNFQGTQTPIEGLKAVKEQLRRIPNRGVDYGILRYLNKGLLPFYQQKPSISFNYLGQFDQVFSRDSLFMQETGFTFLDHAPDSKPSHLIDVIGMVKDEKLHFIWMYSREQFSKLKIQVIADGMLRHLRQLINKPTTESAFTVSDFADAEDLTEESLSKVLLKLTKKRV
;
A
#
# COMPACT_ATOMS: atom_id res chain seq x y z
N VAL A 1 24.34 1.02 -3.42
CA VAL A 1 23.22 1.49 -2.58
C VAL A 1 22.74 0.30 -1.76
N PRO A 2 22.64 0.39 -0.40
CA PRO A 2 22.10 -0.69 0.41
C PRO A 2 20.63 -1.01 0.03
N LEU A 3 20.22 -2.27 0.19
CA LEU A 3 18.80 -2.61 0.09
C LEU A 3 18.03 -2.09 1.31
N THR A 4 16.81 -1.64 1.09
CA THR A 4 15.88 -1.30 2.18
C THR A 4 15.21 -2.56 2.73
N PRO A 5 14.59 -2.52 3.94
CA PRO A 5 13.90 -3.67 4.51
C PRO A 5 12.87 -4.30 3.59
N ILE A 6 12.06 -3.51 2.87
CA ILE A 6 11.03 -4.04 1.98
C ILE A 6 11.63 -4.73 0.75
N GLN A 7 12.75 -4.23 0.24
CA GLN A 7 13.47 -4.87 -0.86
C GLN A 7 14.08 -6.21 -0.41
N CYS A 8 14.60 -6.27 0.81
CA CYS A 8 15.07 -7.53 1.40
C CYS A 8 13.91 -8.52 1.59
N TRP A 9 12.77 -8.05 2.09
CA TRP A 9 11.54 -8.86 2.20
C TRP A 9 11.12 -9.44 0.85
N PHE A 10 11.14 -8.64 -0.22
CA PHE A 10 10.78 -9.09 -1.56
C PHE A 10 11.70 -10.24 -2.04
N PHE A 11 13.01 -10.08 -1.92
CA PHE A 11 13.95 -11.11 -2.34
C PHE A 11 13.92 -12.37 -1.46
N GLU A 12 13.49 -12.25 -0.21
CA GLU A 12 13.29 -13.40 0.69
C GLU A 12 12.09 -14.28 0.25
N GLN A 13 11.13 -13.75 -0.52
CA GLN A 13 9.98 -14.52 -1.01
C GLN A 13 10.36 -15.55 -2.10
N GLU A 14 11.56 -15.44 -2.69
CA GLU A 14 12.07 -16.36 -3.72
C GLU A 14 11.09 -16.56 -4.90
N HIS A 15 10.49 -15.46 -5.37
CA HIS A 15 9.57 -15.51 -6.51
C HIS A 15 10.24 -16.13 -7.74
N PRO A 16 9.59 -17.06 -8.46
CA PRO A 16 10.16 -17.70 -9.65
C PRO A 16 10.44 -16.70 -10.77
N HIS A 17 9.69 -15.60 -10.82
CA HIS A 17 9.81 -14.50 -11.78
C HIS A 17 9.96 -13.17 -11.04
N THR A 18 11.14 -12.94 -10.47
CA THR A 18 11.43 -11.69 -9.72
C THR A 18 11.31 -10.45 -10.60
N GLU A 19 11.44 -10.58 -11.91
CA GLU A 19 11.28 -9.51 -12.90
C GLU A 19 9.80 -9.15 -13.21
N HIS A 20 8.84 -9.97 -12.78
CA HIS A 20 7.41 -9.73 -13.03
C HIS A 20 6.64 -9.53 -11.73
N TRP A 21 6.96 -8.43 -11.05
CA TRP A 21 6.32 -7.95 -9.83
C TRP A 21 6.14 -6.44 -9.92
N ASN A 22 5.02 -6.00 -10.48
CA ASN A 22 4.84 -4.64 -10.95
C ASN A 22 3.71 -3.93 -10.22
N GLN A 23 3.67 -2.63 -10.43
CA GLN A 23 2.48 -1.80 -10.31
C GLN A 23 2.22 -1.15 -11.65
N SER A 24 0.97 -1.05 -12.06
CA SER A 24 0.61 -0.47 -13.34
C SER A 24 -0.69 0.33 -13.30
N MET A 25 -0.82 1.24 -14.25
CA MET A 25 -2.02 2.05 -14.46
C MET A 25 -2.34 2.14 -15.95
N LEU A 26 -3.60 1.98 -16.31
CA LEU A 26 -4.12 2.38 -17.61
C LEU A 26 -4.89 3.69 -17.44
N LEU A 27 -4.49 4.70 -18.18
CA LEU A 27 -4.99 6.06 -18.07
C LEU A 27 -5.58 6.49 -19.41
N ARG A 28 -6.75 7.09 -19.42
CA ARG A 28 -7.27 7.83 -20.56
C ARG A 28 -6.71 9.22 -20.55
N VAL A 29 -6.39 9.77 -21.72
CA VAL A 29 -5.89 11.14 -21.84
C VAL A 29 -7.01 12.07 -22.33
N LYS A 30 -7.03 13.30 -21.82
CA LYS A 30 -8.06 14.29 -22.22
C LYS A 30 -7.78 15.00 -23.54
N GLU A 31 -6.55 14.90 -24.02
CA GLU A 31 -6.12 15.45 -25.31
C GLU A 31 -5.09 14.53 -25.96
N ARG A 32 -4.95 14.59 -27.28
CA ARG A 32 -3.90 13.84 -27.98
C ARG A 32 -2.53 14.37 -27.60
N LEU A 33 -1.67 13.47 -27.16
CA LEU A 33 -0.32 13.84 -26.75
C LEU A 33 0.63 13.86 -27.94
N ASP A 34 1.51 14.86 -27.97
CA ASP A 34 2.66 14.85 -28.86
C ASP A 34 3.67 13.83 -28.36
N VAL A 35 3.97 12.83 -29.19
CA VAL A 35 4.86 11.69 -28.85
C VAL A 35 6.25 12.17 -28.45
N LYS A 36 6.81 13.19 -29.13
CA LYS A 36 8.15 13.72 -28.82
C LYS A 36 8.19 14.45 -27.48
N LEU A 37 7.13 15.22 -27.19
CA LEU A 37 6.99 15.89 -25.90
C LEU A 37 6.79 14.88 -24.77
N LEU A 38 5.99 13.83 -25.01
CA LEU A 38 5.78 12.76 -24.04
C LEU A 38 7.09 12.00 -23.74
N GLU A 39 7.84 11.63 -24.78
CA GLU A 39 9.15 10.99 -24.63
C GLU A 39 10.12 11.89 -23.86
N GLY A 40 10.20 13.16 -24.22
CA GLY A 40 11.01 14.15 -23.50
C GLY A 40 10.61 14.28 -22.04
N ALA A 41 9.32 14.31 -21.74
CA ALA A 41 8.82 14.39 -20.37
C ALA A 41 9.20 13.15 -19.55
N ILE A 42 9.03 11.94 -20.12
CA ILE A 42 9.42 10.67 -19.47
C ILE A 42 10.93 10.62 -19.20
N LEU A 43 11.76 11.06 -20.14
CA LEU A 43 13.21 11.13 -19.96
C LEU A 43 13.61 12.11 -18.84
N ASN A 44 12.87 13.22 -18.67
CA ASN A 44 13.10 14.13 -17.55
C ASN A 44 12.73 13.51 -16.20
N LEU A 45 11.65 12.70 -16.13
CA LEU A 45 11.32 11.94 -14.91
C LEU A 45 12.43 10.95 -14.57
N LEU A 46 12.93 10.19 -15.55
CA LEU A 46 14.05 9.25 -15.34
C LEU A 46 15.31 9.95 -14.84
N LYS A 47 15.60 11.15 -15.33
CA LYS A 47 16.73 11.96 -14.85
C LYS A 47 16.51 12.49 -13.44
N HIS A 48 15.29 12.90 -13.13
CA HIS A 48 14.96 13.50 -11.85
C HIS A 48 14.85 12.47 -10.74
N HIS A 49 14.18 11.34 -10.96
CA HIS A 49 13.91 10.32 -9.94
C HIS A 49 14.91 9.18 -10.02
N ASP A 50 15.85 9.16 -9.10
CA ASP A 50 16.99 8.24 -9.10
C ASP A 50 16.57 6.76 -8.99
N ALA A 51 15.52 6.45 -8.23
CA ALA A 51 15.06 5.07 -8.05
C ALA A 51 14.64 4.39 -9.36
N LEU A 52 14.10 5.13 -10.33
CA LEU A 52 13.69 4.57 -11.63
C LEU A 52 14.88 4.03 -12.45
N ARG A 53 16.10 4.39 -12.06
CA ARG A 53 17.34 3.94 -12.71
C ARG A 53 18.07 2.84 -11.94
N PHE A 54 17.48 2.33 -10.86
CA PHE A 54 18.08 1.21 -10.13
C PHE A 54 18.10 -0.06 -10.98
N ARG A 55 19.12 -0.88 -10.68
CA ARG A 55 19.31 -2.23 -11.21
C ARG A 55 19.63 -3.15 -10.06
N TYR A 56 19.23 -4.39 -10.20
CA TYR A 56 19.37 -5.40 -9.16
C TYR A 56 20.04 -6.62 -9.74
N GLU A 57 21.03 -7.16 -9.04
CA GLU A 57 21.70 -8.38 -9.42
C GLU A 57 21.94 -9.28 -8.21
N GLN A 58 21.79 -10.56 -8.39
CA GLN A 58 22.15 -11.53 -7.37
C GLN A 58 23.65 -11.88 -7.51
N LEU A 59 24.38 -11.73 -6.42
CA LEU A 59 25.79 -12.04 -6.34
C LEU A 59 25.99 -13.56 -6.17
N PRO A 60 27.20 -14.11 -6.49
CA PRO A 60 27.47 -15.55 -6.36
C PRO A 60 27.26 -16.13 -4.97
N ASN A 61 27.28 -15.30 -3.92
CA ASN A 61 27.00 -15.71 -2.55
C ASN A 61 25.50 -15.70 -2.20
N GLY A 62 24.63 -15.47 -3.18
CA GLY A 62 23.18 -15.42 -3.01
C GLY A 62 22.61 -14.07 -2.54
N THR A 63 23.46 -13.12 -2.15
CA THR A 63 22.99 -11.78 -1.73
C THR A 63 22.62 -10.92 -2.93
N TRP A 64 21.63 -10.05 -2.76
CA TRP A 64 21.22 -9.08 -3.78
C TRP A 64 21.93 -7.75 -3.59
N ARG A 65 22.26 -7.11 -4.71
CA ARG A 65 22.88 -5.78 -4.75
C ARG A 65 22.07 -4.86 -5.66
N GLN A 66 21.80 -3.63 -5.20
CA GLN A 66 21.26 -2.58 -6.07
C GLN A 66 22.33 -1.55 -6.42
N ARG A 67 22.25 -1.04 -7.63
CA ARG A 67 23.12 0.03 -8.15
C ARG A 67 22.28 1.04 -8.89
N ASN A 68 22.70 2.30 -8.91
CA ASN A 68 22.08 3.35 -9.71
C ASN A 68 22.87 3.48 -11.02
N GLU A 69 22.15 3.37 -12.13
CA GLU A 69 22.75 3.58 -13.46
C GLU A 69 22.56 5.03 -13.92
N GLY A 70 23.35 5.40 -14.93
CA GLY A 70 23.19 6.68 -15.63
C GLY A 70 21.86 6.76 -16.40
N THR A 71 21.68 7.89 -17.06
CA THR A 71 20.48 8.17 -17.89
C THR A 71 20.68 7.74 -19.35
N ASP A 72 21.43 6.66 -19.59
CA ASP A 72 21.71 6.19 -20.94
C ASP A 72 20.42 5.93 -21.73
N GLU A 73 20.53 5.92 -23.05
CA GLU A 73 19.46 5.93 -24.07
C GLU A 73 18.48 4.73 -23.94
N LEU A 74 17.78 4.66 -22.82
CA LEU A 74 16.74 3.65 -22.61
C LEU A 74 15.46 4.15 -23.27
N SER A 75 15.05 3.51 -24.37
CA SER A 75 13.71 3.70 -24.91
C SER A 75 12.70 3.08 -23.96
N VAL A 76 11.95 3.93 -23.24
CA VAL A 76 10.91 3.51 -22.29
C VAL A 76 9.50 3.76 -22.83
N LEU A 77 9.36 4.55 -23.89
CA LEU A 77 8.09 4.83 -24.54
C LEU A 77 7.90 3.92 -25.76
N HIS A 78 6.79 3.22 -25.78
CA HIS A 78 6.29 2.48 -26.94
C HIS A 78 4.99 3.11 -27.44
N VAL A 79 4.80 3.21 -28.76
CA VAL A 79 3.59 3.81 -29.36
C VAL A 79 2.89 2.77 -30.22
N VAL A 80 1.65 2.49 -29.89
CA VAL A 80 0.79 1.57 -30.64
C VAL A 80 -0.36 2.37 -31.25
N LYS A 81 -0.44 2.38 -32.59
CA LYS A 81 -1.48 3.11 -33.32
C LYS A 81 -2.59 2.18 -33.73
N ARG A 82 -3.83 2.62 -33.50
CA ARG A 82 -5.02 1.90 -33.97
C ARG A 82 -5.08 1.94 -35.49
N ASN A 83 -4.96 0.77 -36.10
CA ASN A 83 -5.21 0.57 -37.51
C ASN A 83 -6.72 0.39 -37.76
N GLN A 84 -7.10 -0.04 -38.98
CA GLN A 84 -8.50 -0.28 -39.39
C GLN A 84 -9.12 -1.51 -38.70
N VAL A 85 -9.13 -1.52 -37.35
CA VAL A 85 -9.73 -2.57 -36.52
C VAL A 85 -10.94 -2.01 -35.76
N ASN A 86 -11.88 -2.88 -35.43
CA ASN A 86 -13.02 -2.51 -34.61
C ASN A 86 -12.62 -2.35 -33.13
N GLU A 87 -13.51 -1.84 -32.32
CA GLU A 87 -13.21 -1.55 -30.89
C GLU A 87 -12.89 -2.81 -30.09
N LYS A 88 -13.55 -3.92 -30.33
CA LYS A 88 -13.28 -5.19 -29.64
C LYS A 88 -11.89 -5.72 -29.95
N GLU A 89 -11.47 -5.65 -31.19
CA GLU A 89 -10.12 -6.05 -31.61
C GLU A 89 -9.07 -5.08 -31.05
N TRP A 90 -9.38 -3.79 -31.02
CA TRP A 90 -8.50 -2.78 -30.43
C TRP A 90 -8.27 -3.00 -28.94
N ASN A 91 -9.33 -3.23 -28.17
CA ASN A 91 -9.22 -3.54 -26.75
C ASN A 91 -8.45 -4.84 -26.50
N LYS A 92 -8.55 -5.84 -27.40
CA LYS A 92 -7.72 -7.04 -27.33
C LYS A 92 -6.24 -6.73 -27.55
N ILE A 93 -5.90 -5.91 -28.54
CA ILE A 93 -4.53 -5.46 -28.80
C ILE A 93 -3.97 -4.72 -27.58
N ILE A 94 -4.73 -3.80 -26.99
CA ILE A 94 -4.34 -3.10 -25.77
C ILE A 94 -4.01 -4.09 -24.65
N GLN A 95 -4.90 -5.08 -24.41
CA GLN A 95 -4.69 -6.08 -23.37
C GLN A 95 -3.44 -6.94 -23.63
N GLU A 96 -3.20 -7.35 -24.87
CA GLU A 96 -2.02 -8.13 -25.27
C GLU A 96 -0.73 -7.34 -25.08
N GLU A 97 -0.70 -6.07 -25.51
CA GLU A 97 0.47 -5.19 -25.31
C GLU A 97 0.74 -4.94 -23.83
N MET A 98 -0.29 -4.70 -23.02
CA MET A 98 -0.15 -4.57 -21.57
C MET A 98 0.53 -5.82 -20.98
N ASN A 99 0.04 -7.01 -21.33
CA ASN A 99 0.60 -8.27 -20.81
C ASN A 99 2.06 -8.48 -21.24
N ILE A 100 2.41 -8.15 -22.50
CA ILE A 100 3.78 -8.22 -23.00
C ILE A 100 4.70 -7.30 -22.20
N HIS A 101 4.29 -6.07 -21.97
CA HIS A 101 5.11 -5.11 -21.23
C HIS A 101 5.23 -5.43 -19.74
N GLN A 102 4.19 -6.01 -19.12
CA GLN A 102 4.23 -6.52 -17.75
C GLN A 102 5.31 -7.61 -17.56
N ALA A 103 5.43 -8.55 -18.47
CA ALA A 103 6.36 -9.69 -18.38
C ALA A 103 7.76 -9.40 -18.97
N SER A 104 8.06 -8.15 -19.35
CA SER A 104 9.24 -7.85 -20.15
C SER A 104 10.36 -7.09 -19.43
N PHE A 105 10.29 -6.98 -18.10
CA PHE A 105 11.35 -6.35 -17.34
C PHE A 105 12.61 -7.25 -17.21
N ASN A 106 13.72 -6.60 -16.94
CA ASN A 106 14.97 -7.27 -16.59
C ASN A 106 15.62 -6.47 -15.45
N LEU A 107 15.79 -7.10 -14.30
CA LEU A 107 16.32 -6.42 -13.11
C LEU A 107 17.78 -5.98 -13.27
N ILE A 108 18.57 -6.68 -14.09
CA ILE A 108 20.00 -6.43 -14.25
C ILE A 108 20.26 -5.30 -15.26
N THR A 109 19.57 -5.33 -16.39
CA THR A 109 19.79 -4.36 -17.48
C THR A 109 18.79 -3.22 -17.48
N GLY A 110 17.59 -3.42 -16.92
CA GLY A 110 16.48 -2.48 -16.98
C GLY A 110 15.91 -2.29 -18.40
N PRO A 111 15.16 -1.21 -18.64
CA PRO A 111 14.61 -0.27 -17.65
C PRO A 111 13.59 -0.95 -16.73
N LEU A 112 13.35 -0.38 -15.52
CA LEU A 112 12.32 -0.87 -14.59
C LEU A 112 11.01 -0.05 -14.68
N MET A 113 10.87 0.71 -15.73
CA MET A 113 9.68 1.49 -16.07
C MET A 113 9.45 1.43 -17.57
N LYS A 114 8.19 1.26 -17.98
CA LYS A 114 7.76 1.33 -19.39
C LYS A 114 6.45 2.10 -19.50
N VAL A 115 6.31 2.80 -20.61
CA VAL A 115 5.11 3.56 -20.97
C VAL A 115 4.68 3.12 -22.35
N VAL A 116 3.41 2.74 -22.51
CA VAL A 116 2.81 2.45 -23.83
C VAL A 116 1.74 3.48 -24.11
N TYR A 117 1.89 4.24 -25.19
CA TYR A 117 0.89 5.17 -25.65
C TYR A 117 0.07 4.53 -26.77
N PHE A 118 -1.19 4.33 -26.50
CA PHE A 118 -2.18 3.82 -27.47
C PHE A 118 -2.88 5.00 -28.15
N GLU A 119 -2.52 5.24 -29.39
CA GLU A 119 -3.11 6.30 -30.23
C GLU A 119 -4.33 5.74 -30.95
N ASP A 120 -5.53 6.18 -30.55
CA ASP A 120 -6.81 5.79 -31.18
C ASP A 120 -7.17 6.76 -32.33
N ASN A 121 -8.14 6.36 -33.14
CA ASN A 121 -8.71 7.22 -34.19
C ASN A 121 -9.46 8.43 -33.60
N LEU A 122 -10.08 8.24 -32.42
CA LEU A 122 -10.74 9.27 -31.62
C LEU A 122 -9.86 9.67 -30.44
N ILE A 123 -9.54 10.94 -30.31
CA ILE A 123 -8.65 11.48 -29.29
C ILE A 123 -9.08 11.10 -27.86
N GLU A 124 -10.40 11.12 -27.60
CA GLU A 124 -10.99 10.76 -26.32
C GLU A 124 -10.76 9.29 -25.91
N ASN A 125 -10.30 8.48 -26.84
CA ASN A 125 -9.97 7.07 -26.61
C ASN A 125 -8.48 6.79 -26.56
N ASP A 126 -7.64 7.82 -26.68
CA ASP A 126 -6.19 7.66 -26.49
C ASP A 126 -5.90 7.25 -25.04
N ARG A 127 -4.97 6.31 -24.86
CA ARG A 127 -4.63 5.76 -23.54
C ARG A 127 -3.13 5.71 -23.33
N ILE A 128 -2.73 5.81 -22.07
CA ILE A 128 -1.38 5.52 -21.61
C ILE A 128 -1.44 4.36 -20.65
N PHE A 129 -0.72 3.29 -20.96
CA PHE A 129 -0.38 2.26 -20.01
C PHE A 129 0.99 2.56 -19.44
N TRP A 130 1.07 2.68 -18.11
CA TRP A 130 2.32 2.93 -17.41
C TRP A 130 2.55 1.82 -16.40
N VAL A 131 3.66 1.09 -16.59
CA VAL A 131 4.05 -0.04 -15.73
C VAL A 131 5.45 0.20 -15.17
N ILE A 132 5.60 -0.04 -13.88
CA ILE A 132 6.84 0.15 -13.13
C ILE A 132 7.05 -1.06 -12.21
N HIS A 133 8.25 -1.61 -12.21
CA HIS A 133 8.58 -2.68 -11.27
C HIS A 133 8.49 -2.19 -9.83
N HIS A 134 7.82 -2.95 -8.96
CA HIS A 134 7.49 -2.51 -7.60
C HIS A 134 8.74 -2.20 -6.73
N LEU A 135 9.89 -2.79 -7.03
CA LEU A 135 11.16 -2.47 -6.35
C LEU A 135 11.54 -0.97 -6.39
N VAL A 136 10.96 -0.18 -7.29
CA VAL A 136 11.31 1.22 -7.52
C VAL A 136 10.12 2.19 -7.43
N VAL A 137 8.95 1.72 -7.04
CA VAL A 137 7.72 2.52 -6.94
C VAL A 137 6.83 2.04 -5.81
N ASP A 138 6.04 2.94 -5.22
CA ASP A 138 4.93 2.67 -4.29
C ASP A 138 3.74 3.59 -4.60
N GLY A 139 2.64 3.45 -3.87
CA GLY A 139 1.43 4.26 -4.09
C GLY A 139 1.65 5.77 -3.94
N VAL A 140 2.52 6.20 -3.03
CA VAL A 140 2.87 7.62 -2.87
C VAL A 140 3.72 8.11 -4.05
N SER A 141 4.65 7.28 -4.52
CA SER A 141 5.50 7.57 -5.68
C SER A 141 4.68 7.75 -6.97
N TRP A 142 3.60 6.99 -7.15
CA TRP A 142 2.72 7.16 -8.31
C TRP A 142 2.11 8.56 -8.39
N ARG A 143 1.69 9.11 -7.25
CA ARG A 143 1.18 10.49 -7.21
C ARG A 143 2.24 11.49 -7.65
N ILE A 144 3.46 11.36 -7.12
CA ILE A 144 4.58 12.23 -7.48
C ILE A 144 4.88 12.15 -8.98
N LEU A 145 4.94 10.92 -9.53
CA LEU A 145 5.27 10.69 -10.92
C LEU A 145 4.20 11.24 -11.88
N LEU A 146 2.92 11.10 -11.56
CA LEU A 146 1.81 11.64 -12.38
C LEU A 146 1.79 13.16 -12.35
N GLU A 147 2.00 13.79 -11.19
CA GLU A 147 2.13 15.24 -11.06
C GLU A 147 3.31 15.76 -11.89
N ASP A 148 4.48 15.15 -11.72
CA ASP A 148 5.71 15.59 -12.39
C ASP A 148 5.65 15.36 -13.91
N LEU A 149 5.07 14.26 -14.38
CA LEU A 149 4.84 14.01 -15.81
C LEU A 149 4.00 15.13 -16.43
N GLN A 150 2.90 15.47 -15.79
CA GLN A 150 1.99 16.53 -16.27
C GLN A 150 2.68 17.89 -16.28
N VAL A 151 3.43 18.22 -15.23
CA VAL A 151 4.16 19.50 -15.14
C VAL A 151 5.19 19.61 -16.26
N VAL A 152 6.05 18.58 -16.44
CA VAL A 152 7.09 18.60 -17.48
C VAL A 152 6.48 18.65 -18.87
N TYR A 153 5.46 17.81 -19.14
CA TYR A 153 4.79 17.80 -20.45
C TYR A 153 4.22 19.19 -20.79
N ASN A 154 3.53 19.83 -19.86
CA ASN A 154 2.94 21.16 -20.07
C ASN A 154 4.00 22.24 -20.26
N GLN A 155 5.09 22.24 -19.48
CA GLN A 155 6.20 23.19 -19.65
C GLN A 155 6.85 23.04 -21.03
N MET A 156 7.12 21.80 -21.47
CA MET A 156 7.66 21.53 -22.80
C MET A 156 6.71 21.99 -23.92
N LYS A 157 5.41 21.71 -23.78
CA LYS A 157 4.36 22.13 -24.74
C LYS A 157 4.29 23.64 -24.89
N GLN A 158 4.58 24.38 -23.81
CA GLN A 158 4.59 25.85 -23.79
C GLN A 158 5.96 26.46 -24.14
N GLY A 159 6.99 25.63 -24.42
CA GLY A 159 8.36 26.10 -24.69
C GLY A 159 9.03 26.73 -23.47
N GLN A 160 8.59 26.37 -22.26
CA GLN A 160 9.13 26.88 -21.01
C GLN A 160 10.36 26.04 -20.56
N GLU A 161 11.16 26.66 -19.71
CA GLU A 161 12.23 25.92 -19.00
C GLU A 161 11.62 24.86 -18.06
N ILE A 162 12.17 23.64 -18.08
CA ILE A 162 11.70 22.55 -17.24
C ILE A 162 12.13 22.82 -15.80
N ARG A 163 11.16 22.93 -14.90
CA ARG A 163 11.35 23.15 -13.47
C ARG A 163 10.43 22.23 -12.69
N LEU A 164 10.99 21.16 -12.17
CA LEU A 164 10.34 20.28 -11.18
C LEU A 164 10.59 20.81 -9.76
N PRO A 165 9.73 20.47 -8.79
CA PRO A 165 10.00 20.71 -7.38
C PRO A 165 11.38 20.17 -6.98
N ALA A 166 12.06 20.85 -6.05
CA ALA A 166 13.35 20.40 -5.57
C ALA A 166 13.27 18.95 -5.05
N LYS A 167 14.32 18.19 -5.30
CA LYS A 167 14.46 16.85 -4.72
C LYS A 167 14.47 16.95 -3.20
N SER A 168 13.74 16.08 -2.53
CA SER A 168 13.89 15.80 -1.11
C SER A 168 15.03 14.79 -0.90
N THR A 169 15.15 14.16 0.26
CA THR A 169 16.20 13.17 0.54
C THR A 169 16.23 12.08 -0.51
N SER A 170 17.40 11.77 -1.06
CA SER A 170 17.52 10.71 -2.08
C SER A 170 17.24 9.33 -1.50
N PHE A 171 16.74 8.41 -2.34
CA PHE A 171 16.53 7.01 -1.92
C PHE A 171 17.84 6.35 -1.41
N LYS A 172 18.98 6.71 -2.02
CA LYS A 172 20.30 6.26 -1.57
C LYS A 172 20.57 6.73 -0.13
N GLU A 173 20.43 8.00 0.12
CA GLU A 173 20.68 8.58 1.47
C GLU A 173 19.74 7.94 2.51
N TRP A 174 18.46 7.77 2.17
CA TRP A 174 17.51 7.06 3.02
C TRP A 174 18.01 5.66 3.36
N SER A 175 18.41 4.86 2.37
CA SER A 175 18.86 3.49 2.60
C SER A 175 20.14 3.42 3.45
N GLU A 176 21.07 4.37 3.27
CA GLU A 176 22.30 4.49 4.06
C GLU A 176 22.01 4.93 5.52
N ARG A 177 21.06 5.84 5.70
CA ARG A 177 20.62 6.29 7.04
C ARG A 177 19.87 5.19 7.79
N LEU A 178 19.05 4.38 7.09
CA LEU A 178 18.43 3.20 7.69
C LEU A 178 19.47 2.19 8.20
N GLN A 179 20.55 1.95 7.44
CA GLN A 179 21.63 1.07 7.87
C GLN A 179 22.33 1.63 9.12
N THR A 180 22.64 2.93 9.13
CA THR A 180 23.25 3.59 10.29
C THR A 180 22.35 3.51 11.53
N TYR A 181 21.04 3.76 11.34
CA TYR A 181 20.06 3.66 12.42
C TYR A 181 19.94 2.21 12.94
N SER A 182 19.99 1.22 12.06
CA SER A 182 20.01 -0.20 12.43
C SER A 182 21.19 -0.55 13.34
N ASP A 183 22.37 0.00 13.04
CA ASP A 183 23.61 -0.35 13.76
C ASP A 183 23.70 0.29 15.14
N SER A 184 23.10 1.45 15.36
CA SER A 184 23.33 2.25 16.58
C SER A 184 22.08 2.89 17.21
N GLY A 185 20.94 2.94 16.49
CA GLY A 185 19.81 3.79 16.87
C GLY A 185 18.64 3.09 17.55
N ILE A 186 18.52 1.76 17.47
CA ILE A 186 17.33 1.05 17.97
C ILE A 186 17.47 0.78 19.47
N SER A 187 16.53 1.32 20.26
CA SER A 187 16.52 1.14 21.70
C SER A 187 16.19 -0.30 22.12
N LYS A 188 16.52 -0.62 23.39
CA LYS A 188 16.21 -1.94 23.96
C LYS A 188 14.71 -2.18 24.01
N GLU A 189 13.92 -1.18 24.38
CA GLU A 189 12.46 -1.26 24.51
C GLU A 189 11.81 -1.63 23.17
N VAL A 190 12.28 -1.05 22.05
CA VAL A 190 11.82 -1.37 20.71
C VAL A 190 12.17 -2.83 20.34
N LYS A 191 13.39 -3.29 20.69
CA LYS A 191 13.79 -4.68 20.45
C LYS A 191 12.97 -5.66 21.27
N ASP A 192 12.75 -5.36 22.54
CA ASP A 192 11.96 -6.20 23.46
C ASP A 192 10.50 -6.28 22.97
N TYR A 193 9.91 -5.16 22.52
CA TYR A 193 8.58 -5.12 21.93
C TYR A 193 8.44 -6.06 20.72
N TRP A 194 9.36 -5.98 19.75
CA TRP A 194 9.29 -6.79 18.55
C TRP A 194 9.61 -8.27 18.80
N ASN A 195 10.51 -8.59 19.75
CA ASN A 195 10.75 -9.96 20.19
C ASN A 195 9.46 -10.57 20.75
N GLU A 196 8.75 -9.84 21.62
CA GLU A 196 7.46 -10.29 22.14
C GLU A 196 6.42 -10.52 21.02
N GLN A 197 6.36 -9.63 20.00
CA GLN A 197 5.38 -9.78 18.93
C GLN A 197 5.65 -11.00 18.06
N VAL A 198 6.91 -11.32 17.73
CA VAL A 198 7.24 -12.48 16.87
C VAL A 198 7.12 -13.83 17.57
N GLU A 199 7.09 -13.85 18.91
CA GLU A 199 6.87 -15.05 19.72
C GLU A 199 5.37 -15.38 19.86
N LYS A 200 4.45 -14.43 19.58
CA LYS A 200 3.01 -14.67 19.68
C LYS A 200 2.54 -15.71 18.66
N GLU A 201 1.66 -16.56 19.10
CA GLU A 201 1.00 -17.51 18.21
C GLU A 201 0.15 -16.77 17.18
N THR A 202 0.33 -17.12 15.91
CA THR A 202 -0.41 -16.51 14.81
C THR A 202 -1.75 -17.21 14.61
N MET A 203 -2.84 -16.42 14.63
CA MET A 203 -4.17 -16.90 14.31
C MET A 203 -4.24 -17.48 12.90
N LYS A 204 -4.89 -18.62 12.73
CA LYS A 204 -5.16 -19.24 11.43
C LYS A 204 -6.62 -19.09 11.06
N ILE A 205 -6.88 -18.59 9.85
CA ILE A 205 -8.22 -18.68 9.28
C ILE A 205 -8.46 -20.11 8.81
N PRO A 206 -9.53 -20.79 9.27
CA PRO A 206 -9.87 -22.13 8.79
C PRO A 206 -10.09 -22.10 7.27
N MET A 207 -9.36 -22.92 6.53
CA MET A 207 -9.54 -23.08 5.08
C MET A 207 -10.79 -23.93 4.81
N ASP A 208 -11.44 -23.69 3.67
CA ASP A 208 -12.61 -24.47 3.22
C ASP A 208 -12.16 -25.71 2.44
N TYR A 209 -10.99 -25.66 1.81
CA TYR A 209 -10.44 -26.73 0.99
C TYR A 209 -9.08 -27.18 1.50
N PRO A 210 -8.66 -28.41 1.19
CA PRO A 210 -7.33 -28.93 1.57
C PRO A 210 -6.22 -28.00 1.05
N ILE A 211 -5.11 -27.98 1.77
CA ILE A 211 -3.94 -27.20 1.37
C ILE A 211 -3.49 -27.64 -0.02
N GLN A 212 -3.52 -26.72 -0.97
CA GLN A 212 -2.96 -26.86 -2.30
C GLN A 212 -1.90 -25.76 -2.52
N GLU A 213 -1.00 -25.97 -3.47
CA GLU A 213 -0.12 -24.87 -3.90
C GLU A 213 -0.98 -23.78 -4.52
N THR A 214 -0.81 -22.56 -4.00
CA THR A 214 -1.53 -21.39 -4.49
C THR A 214 -0.63 -20.57 -5.39
N THR A 215 -1.19 -20.09 -6.49
CA THR A 215 -0.50 -19.22 -7.45
C THR A 215 -1.31 -17.94 -7.63
N GLU A 216 -0.69 -16.90 -8.19
CA GLU A 216 -1.37 -15.64 -8.55
C GLU A 216 -2.56 -15.89 -9.50
N GLU A 217 -2.47 -16.89 -10.39
CA GLU A 217 -3.58 -17.30 -11.25
C GLU A 217 -4.79 -17.81 -10.46
N SER A 218 -4.57 -18.36 -9.25
CA SER A 218 -5.63 -18.87 -8.38
C SER A 218 -6.36 -17.77 -7.59
N ILE A 219 -5.88 -16.52 -7.66
CA ILE A 219 -6.47 -15.41 -6.93
C ILE A 219 -7.81 -14.98 -7.56
N ASP A 220 -8.85 -14.91 -6.74
CA ASP A 220 -10.15 -14.29 -7.05
C ASP A 220 -10.36 -13.09 -6.12
N GLN A 221 -11.33 -12.25 -6.42
CA GLN A 221 -11.60 -11.07 -5.64
C GLN A 221 -13.07 -10.88 -5.26
N VAL A 222 -13.27 -10.25 -4.12
CA VAL A 222 -14.56 -9.73 -3.64
C VAL A 222 -14.39 -8.27 -3.31
N THR A 223 -15.27 -7.42 -3.85
CA THR A 223 -15.28 -5.97 -3.54
C THR A 223 -16.50 -5.63 -2.69
N ARG A 224 -16.29 -4.77 -1.70
CA ARG A 224 -17.34 -4.16 -0.88
C ARG A 224 -17.12 -2.66 -0.78
N THR A 225 -18.21 -1.90 -0.68
CA THR A 225 -18.14 -0.44 -0.75
C THR A 225 -19.08 0.19 0.28
N LEU A 226 -18.61 1.18 1.03
CA LEU A 226 -19.45 2.11 1.78
C LEU A 226 -19.95 3.22 0.85
N GLY A 227 -21.19 3.63 1.01
CA GLY A 227 -21.78 4.75 0.29
C GLY A 227 -21.10 6.09 0.60
N ILE A 228 -21.39 7.12 -0.20
CA ILE A 228 -20.81 8.47 -0.02
C ILE A 228 -21.12 9.00 1.38
N GLU A 229 -22.38 8.96 1.80
CA GLU A 229 -22.81 9.46 3.12
C GLU A 229 -22.13 8.71 4.27
N GLU A 230 -22.03 7.37 4.17
CA GLU A 230 -21.35 6.54 5.17
C GLU A 230 -19.85 6.85 5.23
N THR A 231 -19.23 7.05 4.06
CA THR A 231 -17.82 7.42 3.96
C THR A 231 -17.57 8.79 4.58
N GLN A 232 -18.38 9.78 4.25
CA GLN A 232 -18.28 11.13 4.84
C GLN A 232 -18.50 11.12 6.35
N ALA A 233 -19.51 10.40 6.86
CA ALA A 233 -19.76 10.25 8.29
C ALA A 233 -18.56 9.59 9.00
N LEU A 234 -17.94 8.56 8.38
CA LEU A 234 -16.74 7.94 8.92
C LEU A 234 -15.62 8.96 9.11
N PHE A 235 -15.27 9.74 8.07
CA PHE A 235 -14.15 10.69 8.11
C PHE A 235 -14.42 11.93 8.94
N HIS A 236 -15.61 12.49 8.89
CA HIS A 236 -15.92 13.78 9.51
C HIS A 236 -16.54 13.67 10.90
N GLU A 237 -17.21 12.55 11.23
CA GLU A 237 -17.87 12.36 12.50
C GLU A 237 -17.14 11.35 13.39
N VAL A 238 -16.94 10.10 12.91
CA VAL A 238 -16.36 9.03 13.73
C VAL A 238 -14.92 9.35 14.13
N LEU A 239 -14.07 9.73 13.18
CA LEU A 239 -12.66 10.02 13.46
C LEU A 239 -12.52 11.20 14.43
N VAL A 240 -13.34 12.24 14.28
CA VAL A 240 -13.29 13.45 15.10
C VAL A 240 -13.87 13.17 16.50
N THR A 241 -15.06 12.56 16.57
CA THR A 241 -15.76 12.29 17.83
C THR A 241 -14.97 11.38 18.76
N HIS A 242 -14.28 10.38 18.19
CA HIS A 242 -13.55 9.38 18.97
C HIS A 242 -12.04 9.66 19.06
N LYS A 243 -11.53 10.79 18.51
CA LYS A 243 -10.10 11.09 18.38
C LYS A 243 -9.32 9.86 17.87
N THR A 244 -9.77 9.31 16.76
CA THR A 244 -9.22 8.07 16.21
C THR A 244 -8.69 8.29 14.79
N ARG A 245 -7.79 7.45 14.36
CA ARG A 245 -7.28 7.41 12.98
C ARG A 245 -8.08 6.43 12.16
N ILE A 246 -8.04 6.59 10.84
CA ILE A 246 -8.76 5.72 9.92
C ILE A 246 -8.31 4.26 10.02
N ASP A 247 -7.01 4.02 10.13
CA ASP A 247 -6.44 2.68 10.31
C ASP A 247 -6.97 1.98 11.58
N GLU A 248 -7.11 2.72 12.70
CA GLU A 248 -7.66 2.21 13.95
C GLU A 248 -9.11 1.72 13.78
N VAL A 249 -9.93 2.49 13.05
CA VAL A 249 -11.34 2.14 12.79
C VAL A 249 -11.46 0.96 11.84
N LEU A 250 -10.71 0.98 10.73
CA LEU A 250 -10.74 -0.07 9.72
C LEU A 250 -10.25 -1.40 10.27
N LEU A 251 -9.15 -1.41 11.03
CA LEU A 251 -8.63 -2.62 11.67
C LEU A 251 -9.53 -3.14 12.79
N THR A 252 -10.26 -2.25 13.50
CA THR A 252 -11.28 -2.68 14.45
C THR A 252 -12.39 -3.46 13.74
N ALA A 253 -12.94 -2.91 12.67
CA ALA A 253 -14.02 -3.55 11.93
C ALA A 253 -13.58 -4.85 11.24
N LEU A 254 -12.38 -4.87 10.65
CA LEU A 254 -11.78 -6.06 10.07
C LEU A 254 -11.56 -7.15 11.12
N GLY A 255 -10.94 -6.79 12.25
CA GLY A 255 -10.65 -7.73 13.33
C GLY A 255 -11.93 -8.33 13.92
N GLN A 256 -12.96 -7.53 14.19
CA GLN A 256 -14.24 -8.02 14.67
C GLN A 256 -14.93 -8.96 13.66
N ALA A 257 -14.87 -8.66 12.37
CA ALA A 257 -15.41 -9.56 11.34
C ALA A 257 -14.71 -10.92 11.29
N ILE A 258 -13.39 -10.93 11.52
CA ILE A 258 -12.62 -12.18 11.61
C ILE A 258 -12.93 -12.94 12.89
N VAL A 259 -13.07 -12.24 14.04
CA VAL A 259 -13.52 -12.83 15.33
C VAL A 259 -14.89 -13.50 15.15
N ASP A 260 -15.84 -12.83 14.52
CA ASP A 260 -17.18 -13.40 14.25
C ASP A 260 -17.12 -14.67 13.40
N CYS A 261 -16.20 -14.73 12.44
CA CYS A 261 -16.05 -15.87 11.55
C CYS A 261 -15.29 -17.06 12.20
N THR A 262 -14.30 -16.76 13.06
CA THR A 262 -13.36 -17.76 13.58
C THR A 262 -13.62 -18.18 15.03
N ASN A 263 -14.38 -17.40 15.78
CA ASN A 263 -14.54 -17.45 17.24
C ASN A 263 -13.22 -17.30 18.01
N GLN A 264 -12.14 -16.82 17.36
CA GLN A 264 -10.87 -16.53 18.00
C GLN A 264 -10.83 -15.06 18.43
N GLN A 265 -10.42 -14.80 19.68
CA GLN A 265 -10.42 -13.44 20.24
C GLN A 265 -9.16 -12.63 19.86
N THR A 266 -8.16 -13.28 19.27
CA THR A 266 -6.94 -12.62 18.77
C THR A 266 -6.87 -12.76 17.26
N VAL A 267 -6.56 -11.67 16.57
CA VAL A 267 -6.45 -11.62 15.11
C VAL A 267 -5.04 -11.18 14.74
N SER A 268 -4.36 -11.97 13.90
CA SER A 268 -3.01 -11.68 13.43
C SER A 268 -3.06 -11.22 11.98
N ILE A 269 -2.52 -10.02 11.71
CA ILE A 269 -2.54 -9.37 10.40
C ILE A 269 -1.14 -8.83 10.09
N HIS A 270 -0.67 -8.94 8.85
CA HIS A 270 0.40 -8.09 8.36
C HIS A 270 -0.20 -6.73 7.98
N LEU A 271 0.21 -5.71 8.67
CA LEU A 271 -0.18 -4.33 8.34
C LEU A 271 0.87 -3.71 7.43
N GLU A 272 0.39 -3.12 6.34
CA GLU A 272 1.23 -2.31 5.47
C GLU A 272 1.12 -0.83 5.84
N GLY A 273 2.27 -0.19 6.04
CA GLY A 273 2.40 1.24 6.22
C GLY A 273 3.12 1.88 5.03
N HIS A 274 2.98 3.19 4.85
CA HIS A 274 3.68 3.90 3.78
C HIS A 274 5.20 3.99 3.97
N GLY A 275 5.71 3.69 5.18
CA GLY A 275 7.14 3.63 5.50
C GLY A 275 7.91 4.96 5.43
N ARG A 276 7.21 6.08 5.26
CA ARG A 276 7.80 7.44 5.18
C ARG A 276 7.61 8.17 6.50
N GLU A 277 7.98 7.53 7.60
CA GLU A 277 7.84 8.08 8.94
C GLU A 277 9.02 9.03 9.27
N GLU A 278 8.74 10.09 10.02
CA GLU A 278 9.74 11.06 10.48
C GLU A 278 10.54 10.53 11.68
N MET A 279 11.21 9.39 11.49
CA MET A 279 11.95 8.70 12.57
C MET A 279 13.43 9.01 12.59
N ILE A 280 13.99 9.56 11.52
CA ILE A 280 15.39 9.92 11.38
C ILE A 280 15.49 11.42 11.13
N GLU A 281 16.15 12.13 12.02
CA GLU A 281 16.31 13.58 11.93
C GLU A 281 17.01 14.02 10.62
N GLY A 282 16.48 15.06 9.99
CA GLY A 282 16.99 15.63 8.75
C GLY A 282 16.65 14.88 7.48
N ILE A 283 15.78 13.87 7.55
CA ILE A 283 15.26 13.12 6.40
C ILE A 283 13.88 13.65 6.00
N ASP A 284 13.73 14.04 4.73
CA ASP A 284 12.46 14.39 4.09
C ASP A 284 12.22 13.47 2.90
N LEU A 285 11.18 12.65 2.96
CA LEU A 285 10.80 11.70 1.90
C LEU A 285 9.55 12.13 1.13
N SER A 286 9.08 13.35 1.33
CA SER A 286 7.80 13.83 0.79
C SER A 286 7.73 13.78 -0.74
N ARG A 287 8.86 13.93 -1.44
CA ARG A 287 8.97 13.88 -2.91
C ARG A 287 9.98 12.87 -3.43
N THR A 288 10.35 11.89 -2.63
CA THR A 288 11.26 10.83 -3.06
C THR A 288 10.49 9.66 -3.67
N VAL A 289 10.79 9.32 -4.91
CA VAL A 289 10.24 8.13 -5.60
C VAL A 289 11.04 6.90 -5.19
N GLY A 290 10.34 5.79 -4.96
CA GLY A 290 10.91 4.50 -4.57
C GLY A 290 9.88 3.61 -3.88
N TRP A 291 10.30 2.44 -3.41
CA TRP A 291 9.48 1.56 -2.58
C TRP A 291 9.83 1.74 -1.10
N PHE A 292 8.94 2.32 -0.33
CA PHE A 292 9.13 2.65 1.08
C PHE A 292 8.26 1.82 2.02
N THR A 293 7.29 1.08 1.51
CA THR A 293 6.33 0.30 2.30
C THR A 293 7.02 -0.41 3.47
N SER A 294 6.41 -0.31 4.65
CA SER A 294 6.74 -1.14 5.81
C SER A 294 5.69 -2.23 5.95
N ILE A 295 6.12 -3.48 6.14
CA ILE A 295 5.25 -4.62 6.43
C ILE A 295 5.65 -5.17 7.79
N TYR A 296 4.67 -5.29 8.71
CA TYR A 296 4.91 -5.77 10.06
C TYR A 296 3.69 -6.48 10.64
N PRO A 297 3.92 -7.45 11.56
CA PRO A 297 2.83 -8.18 12.19
C PRO A 297 2.13 -7.33 13.26
N VAL A 298 0.81 -7.43 13.30
CA VAL A 298 -0.03 -6.87 14.33
C VAL A 298 -0.91 -7.97 14.89
N HIS A 299 -0.96 -8.09 16.22
CA HIS A 299 -1.82 -9.02 16.92
C HIS A 299 -2.89 -8.24 17.69
N LEU A 300 -4.09 -8.16 17.11
CA LEU A 300 -5.22 -7.46 17.71
C LEU A 300 -5.96 -8.38 18.67
N ASN A 301 -6.04 -8.00 19.94
CA ASN A 301 -6.75 -8.74 20.97
C ASN A 301 -8.09 -8.08 21.29
N PHE A 302 -9.18 -8.81 21.09
CA PHE A 302 -10.56 -8.40 21.36
C PHE A 302 -11.14 -9.06 22.62
N GLN A 303 -10.32 -9.73 23.42
CA GLN A 303 -10.78 -10.38 24.64
C GLN A 303 -11.40 -9.36 25.61
N GLY A 304 -12.61 -9.67 26.07
CA GLY A 304 -13.34 -8.81 27.00
C GLY A 304 -14.09 -7.64 26.35
N THR A 305 -13.98 -7.43 25.04
CA THR A 305 -14.77 -6.42 24.33
C THR A 305 -16.14 -6.98 23.95
N GLN A 306 -17.21 -6.25 24.28
CA GLN A 306 -18.59 -6.63 24.01
C GLN A 306 -19.27 -5.68 23.03
N THR A 307 -18.74 -4.47 22.87
CA THR A 307 -19.30 -3.44 22.00
C THR A 307 -18.29 -2.98 20.96
N PRO A 308 -18.76 -2.45 19.80
CA PRO A 308 -17.85 -1.89 18.80
C PRO A 308 -16.93 -0.78 19.34
N ILE A 309 -17.41 0.02 20.29
CA ILE A 309 -16.63 1.10 20.93
C ILE A 309 -15.52 0.53 21.83
N GLU A 310 -15.81 -0.53 22.60
CA GLU A 310 -14.77 -1.21 23.39
C GLU A 310 -13.72 -1.85 22.48
N GLY A 311 -14.14 -2.45 21.36
CA GLY A 311 -13.23 -2.95 20.32
C GLY A 311 -12.35 -1.84 19.76
N LEU A 312 -12.92 -0.66 19.44
CA LEU A 312 -12.16 0.48 18.94
C LEU A 312 -11.16 0.99 19.98
N LYS A 313 -11.53 1.11 21.26
CA LYS A 313 -10.60 1.48 22.34
C LYS A 313 -9.43 0.51 22.45
N ALA A 314 -9.73 -0.80 22.45
CA ALA A 314 -8.71 -1.83 22.54
C ALA A 314 -7.72 -1.76 21.36
N VAL A 315 -8.22 -1.63 20.13
CA VAL A 315 -7.39 -1.54 18.92
C VAL A 315 -6.56 -0.25 18.91
N LYS A 316 -7.13 0.89 19.27
CA LYS A 316 -6.40 2.17 19.40
C LYS A 316 -5.17 2.02 20.30
N GLU A 317 -5.37 1.52 21.51
CA GLU A 317 -4.26 1.35 22.47
C GLU A 317 -3.20 0.37 21.97
N GLN A 318 -3.59 -0.69 21.29
CA GLN A 318 -2.67 -1.67 20.73
C GLN A 318 -1.84 -1.10 19.58
N LEU A 319 -2.48 -0.39 18.63
CA LEU A 319 -1.79 0.19 17.48
C LEU A 319 -0.87 1.36 17.86
N ARG A 320 -1.27 2.15 18.87
CA ARG A 320 -0.47 3.30 19.33
C ARG A 320 0.77 2.91 20.13
N ARG A 321 0.82 1.68 20.65
CA ARG A 321 2.02 1.11 21.28
C ARG A 321 3.07 0.63 20.28
N ILE A 322 2.73 0.53 18.99
CA ILE A 322 3.66 0.06 17.97
C ILE A 322 4.76 1.11 17.77
N PRO A 323 6.04 0.79 18.04
CA PRO A 323 7.14 1.74 17.87
C PRO A 323 7.27 2.17 16.40
N ASN A 324 7.51 3.45 16.16
CA ASN A 324 7.74 4.05 14.85
C ASN A 324 6.81 3.51 13.75
N ARG A 325 5.53 3.27 14.12
CA ARG A 325 4.52 2.72 13.21
C ARG A 325 4.97 1.49 12.43
N GLY A 326 5.77 0.64 13.08
CA GLY A 326 6.19 -0.64 12.54
C GLY A 326 7.42 -0.64 11.63
N VAL A 327 8.00 0.51 11.30
CA VAL A 327 9.20 0.58 10.44
C VAL A 327 10.38 -0.18 11.05
N ASP A 328 10.55 -0.11 12.38
CA ASP A 328 11.63 -0.80 13.09
C ASP A 328 11.60 -2.33 12.91
N TYR A 329 10.41 -2.93 12.73
CA TYR A 329 10.31 -4.37 12.49
C TYR A 329 11.15 -4.81 11.30
N GLY A 330 10.95 -4.16 10.15
CA GLY A 330 11.70 -4.46 8.94
C GLY A 330 13.21 -4.20 9.10
N ILE A 331 13.59 -3.14 9.80
CA ILE A 331 15.00 -2.81 10.08
C ILE A 331 15.63 -3.92 10.94
N LEU A 332 14.99 -4.31 12.05
CA LEU A 332 15.48 -5.36 12.94
C LEU A 332 15.53 -6.74 12.25
N ARG A 333 14.56 -7.01 11.37
CA ARG A 333 14.44 -8.29 10.67
C ARG A 333 15.45 -8.45 9.55
N TYR A 334 15.71 -7.38 8.78
CA TYR A 334 16.44 -7.49 7.52
C TYR A 334 17.79 -6.80 7.49
N LEU A 335 17.97 -5.68 8.21
CA LEU A 335 19.21 -4.93 8.18
C LEU A 335 20.15 -5.33 9.33
N ASN A 336 19.60 -5.70 10.45
CA ASN A 336 20.39 -6.13 11.64
C ASN A 336 20.27 -7.65 11.81
N LYS A 337 21.04 -8.38 11.00
CA LYS A 337 20.96 -9.85 10.91
C LYS A 337 21.08 -10.52 12.29
N GLY A 338 20.02 -11.21 12.67
CA GLY A 338 19.97 -12.08 13.85
C GLY A 338 19.38 -11.44 15.12
N LEU A 339 18.90 -10.20 15.08
CA LEU A 339 18.22 -9.59 16.23
C LEU A 339 16.76 -10.05 16.41
N LEU A 340 16.07 -10.35 15.33
CA LEU A 340 14.75 -10.98 15.42
C LEU A 340 14.81 -12.41 14.89
N PRO A 341 14.27 -13.40 15.64
CA PRO A 341 14.16 -14.76 15.14
C PRO A 341 13.26 -14.81 13.91
N PHE A 342 13.41 -15.86 13.10
CA PHE A 342 12.48 -16.14 12.01
C PHE A 342 11.08 -16.32 12.59
N TYR A 343 10.12 -15.62 12.00
CA TYR A 343 8.71 -15.81 12.31
C TYR A 343 8.33 -17.27 11.98
N GLN A 344 7.97 -18.06 13.00
CA GLN A 344 7.62 -19.47 12.78
C GLN A 344 6.33 -19.62 11.95
N GLN A 345 5.42 -18.65 12.08
CA GLN A 345 4.16 -18.61 11.33
C GLN A 345 3.77 -17.16 11.02
N LYS A 346 4.00 -16.74 9.77
CA LYS A 346 3.58 -15.40 9.33
C LYS A 346 2.04 -15.30 9.28
N PRO A 347 1.45 -14.12 9.54
CA PRO A 347 0.03 -13.86 9.35
C PRO A 347 -0.45 -14.23 7.94
N SER A 348 -1.61 -14.86 7.87
CA SER A 348 -2.22 -15.27 6.60
C SER A 348 -2.93 -14.13 5.87
N ILE A 349 -3.17 -13.03 6.57
CA ILE A 349 -3.90 -11.86 6.08
C ILE A 349 -2.95 -10.68 6.01
N SER A 350 -3.00 -9.92 4.92
CA SER A 350 -2.48 -8.56 4.88
C SER A 350 -3.61 -7.52 4.88
N PHE A 351 -3.30 -6.33 5.37
CA PHE A 351 -4.19 -5.17 5.25
C PHE A 351 -3.39 -3.95 4.83
N ASN A 352 -3.87 -3.29 3.77
CA ASN A 352 -3.28 -2.06 3.25
C ASN A 352 -4.38 -1.00 3.03
N TYR A 353 -4.17 0.21 3.54
CA TYR A 353 -5.05 1.35 3.27
C TYR A 353 -4.33 2.40 2.42
N LEU A 354 -4.74 2.52 1.15
CA LEU A 354 -4.10 3.39 0.15
C LEU A 354 -4.49 4.87 0.25
N GLY A 355 -5.41 5.21 1.17
CA GLY A 355 -5.86 6.59 1.34
C GLY A 355 -6.86 7.07 0.29
N GLN A 356 -6.86 8.38 0.02
CA GLN A 356 -7.77 9.01 -0.94
C GLN A 356 -7.13 9.03 -2.33
N PHE A 357 -7.57 8.13 -3.19
CA PHE A 357 -7.04 8.00 -4.56
C PHE A 357 -7.54 9.09 -5.51
N ASP A 358 -8.69 9.71 -5.21
CA ASP A 358 -9.30 10.77 -6.01
C ASP A 358 -8.40 12.02 -6.16
N GLN A 359 -7.52 12.27 -5.17
CA GLN A 359 -6.62 13.40 -5.19
C GLN A 359 -5.55 13.32 -6.28
N VAL A 360 -5.30 12.11 -6.81
CA VAL A 360 -4.32 11.88 -7.89
C VAL A 360 -4.85 12.37 -9.23
N PHE A 361 -6.18 12.31 -9.43
CA PHE A 361 -6.86 12.67 -10.67
C PHE A 361 -7.74 13.91 -10.47
N SER A 362 -7.13 15.08 -10.27
CA SER A 362 -7.86 16.34 -10.17
C SER A 362 -8.60 16.67 -11.48
N ARG A 363 -9.59 17.60 -11.40
CA ARG A 363 -10.32 18.05 -12.60
C ARG A 363 -9.41 18.59 -13.69
N ASP A 364 -8.26 19.17 -13.31
CA ASP A 364 -7.27 19.75 -14.22
C ASP A 364 -6.19 18.74 -14.65
N SER A 365 -6.26 17.48 -14.19
CA SER A 365 -5.34 16.44 -14.63
C SER A 365 -5.53 16.13 -16.11
N LEU A 366 -4.42 15.94 -16.85
CA LEU A 366 -4.41 15.43 -18.23
C LEU A 366 -4.95 13.99 -18.30
N PHE A 367 -4.92 13.28 -17.19
CA PHE A 367 -5.19 11.86 -17.09
C PHE A 367 -6.48 11.58 -16.33
N MET A 368 -7.17 10.53 -16.75
CA MET A 368 -8.29 9.91 -16.04
C MET A 368 -8.03 8.41 -15.96
N GLN A 369 -8.43 7.78 -14.85
CA GLN A 369 -8.29 6.34 -14.74
C GLN A 369 -9.19 5.63 -15.75
N GLU A 370 -8.65 4.65 -16.49
CA GLU A 370 -9.41 3.75 -17.35
C GLU A 370 -9.82 2.49 -16.58
N THR A 371 -10.96 1.92 -16.93
CA THR A 371 -11.51 0.71 -16.33
C THR A 371 -11.86 -0.32 -17.40
N GLY A 372 -12.10 -1.56 -16.99
CA GLY A 372 -12.53 -2.62 -17.91
C GLY A 372 -11.39 -3.47 -18.51
N PHE A 373 -10.15 -3.27 -18.04
CA PHE A 373 -8.99 -4.07 -18.41
C PHE A 373 -8.47 -4.85 -17.19
N THR A 374 -7.81 -5.97 -17.46
CA THR A 374 -7.19 -6.81 -16.44
C THR A 374 -5.69 -6.54 -16.39
N PHE A 375 -5.17 -6.32 -15.20
CA PHE A 375 -3.73 -6.14 -14.97
C PHE A 375 -3.13 -7.46 -14.49
N LEU A 376 -2.04 -7.90 -15.13
CA LEU A 376 -1.22 -9.03 -14.70
C LEU A 376 0.07 -8.47 -14.07
N ASP A 377 -0.08 -7.79 -12.92
CA ASP A 377 1.04 -7.13 -12.26
C ASP A 377 2.06 -8.13 -11.71
N HIS A 378 1.65 -9.37 -11.45
CA HIS A 378 2.50 -10.47 -10.99
C HIS A 378 2.48 -11.62 -12.00
N ALA A 379 3.55 -12.41 -12.04
CA ALA A 379 3.58 -13.60 -12.86
C ALA A 379 2.53 -14.62 -12.36
N PRO A 380 1.73 -15.22 -13.27
CA PRO A 380 0.60 -16.08 -12.91
C PRO A 380 0.97 -17.29 -12.04
N ASP A 381 2.18 -17.82 -12.20
CA ASP A 381 2.73 -18.97 -11.47
C ASP A 381 3.48 -18.56 -10.18
N SER A 382 3.62 -17.27 -9.89
CA SER A 382 4.18 -16.79 -8.63
C SER A 382 3.26 -17.15 -7.45
N LYS A 383 3.88 -17.32 -6.27
CA LYS A 383 3.13 -17.57 -5.03
C LYS A 383 2.65 -16.22 -4.46
N PRO A 384 1.36 -16.10 -4.09
CA PRO A 384 0.89 -14.92 -3.39
C PRO A 384 1.59 -14.79 -2.03
N SER A 385 1.87 -13.56 -1.63
CA SER A 385 2.56 -13.29 -0.35
C SER A 385 1.71 -13.64 0.86
N HIS A 386 0.38 -13.53 0.75
CA HIS A 386 -0.59 -13.88 1.78
C HIS A 386 -1.72 -14.71 1.19
N LEU A 387 -2.49 -15.37 2.05
CA LEU A 387 -3.67 -16.13 1.63
C LEU A 387 -4.86 -15.22 1.35
N ILE A 388 -4.91 -14.08 2.04
CA ILE A 388 -5.94 -13.05 1.87
C ILE A 388 -5.25 -11.68 1.95
N ASP A 389 -5.42 -10.87 0.94
CA ASP A 389 -5.01 -9.47 0.93
C ASP A 389 -6.23 -8.57 0.94
N VAL A 390 -6.27 -7.62 1.87
CA VAL A 390 -7.37 -6.67 2.03
C VAL A 390 -6.87 -5.27 1.74
N ILE A 391 -7.35 -4.67 0.66
CA ILE A 391 -6.96 -3.33 0.24
C ILE A 391 -8.15 -2.38 0.44
N GLY A 392 -7.94 -1.32 1.22
CA GLY A 392 -8.90 -0.24 1.41
C GLY A 392 -8.48 1.02 0.64
N MET A 393 -9.42 1.69 -0.03
CA MET A 393 -9.16 2.98 -0.67
C MET A 393 -10.42 3.82 -0.80
N VAL A 394 -10.27 5.13 -0.81
CA VAL A 394 -11.35 6.05 -1.19
C VAL A 394 -11.22 6.39 -2.66
N LYS A 395 -12.28 6.11 -3.42
CA LYS A 395 -12.41 6.42 -4.83
C LYS A 395 -13.85 6.84 -5.13
N ASP A 396 -14.04 7.88 -5.93
CA ASP A 396 -15.36 8.46 -6.24
C ASP A 396 -16.18 8.77 -4.96
N GLU A 397 -15.51 9.36 -3.97
CA GLU A 397 -16.05 9.70 -2.63
C GLU A 397 -16.57 8.50 -1.82
N LYS A 398 -16.28 7.26 -2.23
CA LYS A 398 -16.68 6.02 -1.60
C LYS A 398 -15.49 5.24 -1.08
N LEU A 399 -15.63 4.64 0.08
CA LEU A 399 -14.62 3.75 0.64
C LEU A 399 -14.83 2.32 0.11
N HIS A 400 -13.87 1.86 -0.67
CA HIS A 400 -13.86 0.54 -1.26
C HIS A 400 -12.93 -0.39 -0.50
N PHE A 401 -13.32 -1.66 -0.39
CA PHE A 401 -12.49 -2.75 0.10
C PHE A 401 -12.42 -3.83 -0.95
N ILE A 402 -11.21 -4.16 -1.40
CA ILE A 402 -10.92 -5.26 -2.31
C ILE A 402 -10.30 -6.37 -1.49
N TRP A 403 -10.92 -7.54 -1.51
CA TRP A 403 -10.47 -8.75 -0.85
C TRP A 403 -9.95 -9.70 -1.92
N MET A 404 -8.64 -9.84 -2.04
CA MET A 404 -8.00 -10.83 -2.90
C MET A 404 -7.71 -12.08 -2.09
N TYR A 405 -8.00 -13.25 -2.64
CA TYR A 405 -7.86 -14.49 -1.92
C TYR A 405 -7.66 -15.67 -2.88
N SER A 406 -6.99 -16.73 -2.43
CA SER A 406 -6.86 -17.95 -3.21
C SER A 406 -8.17 -18.73 -3.22
N ARG A 407 -8.77 -18.93 -4.42
CA ARG A 407 -9.97 -19.77 -4.61
C ARG A 407 -9.70 -21.26 -4.38
N GLU A 408 -8.43 -21.67 -4.35
CA GLU A 408 -8.00 -23.04 -4.03
C GLU A 408 -8.08 -23.35 -2.53
N GLN A 409 -8.20 -22.31 -1.68
CA GLN A 409 -8.22 -22.46 -0.23
C GLN A 409 -9.50 -21.94 0.41
N PHE A 410 -10.14 -20.95 -0.18
CA PHE A 410 -11.34 -20.31 0.35
C PHE A 410 -12.46 -20.27 -0.64
N SER A 411 -13.68 -20.56 -0.17
CA SER A 411 -14.89 -20.32 -0.95
C SER A 411 -15.19 -18.81 -1.06
N LYS A 412 -15.72 -18.39 -2.20
CA LYS A 412 -16.17 -17.01 -2.38
C LYS A 412 -17.18 -16.58 -1.33
N LEU A 413 -18.06 -17.49 -0.93
CA LEU A 413 -19.08 -17.22 0.10
C LEU A 413 -18.44 -16.88 1.45
N LYS A 414 -17.41 -17.59 1.88
CA LYS A 414 -16.71 -17.30 3.14
C LYS A 414 -16.10 -15.90 3.14
N ILE A 415 -15.39 -15.54 2.06
CA ILE A 415 -14.81 -14.20 1.93
C ILE A 415 -15.90 -13.12 1.89
N GLN A 416 -17.02 -13.37 1.21
CA GLN A 416 -18.17 -12.45 1.22
C GLN A 416 -18.72 -12.26 2.64
N VAL A 417 -18.87 -13.33 3.42
CA VAL A 417 -19.37 -13.26 4.81
C VAL A 417 -18.45 -12.40 5.68
N ILE A 418 -17.13 -12.57 5.57
CA ILE A 418 -16.16 -11.75 6.33
C ILE A 418 -16.21 -10.29 5.86
N ALA A 419 -16.22 -10.05 4.55
CA ALA A 419 -16.27 -8.71 3.98
C ALA A 419 -17.57 -7.96 4.34
N ASP A 420 -18.71 -8.64 4.31
CA ASP A 420 -20.00 -8.09 4.75
C ASP A 420 -20.01 -7.84 6.27
N GLY A 421 -19.34 -8.72 7.04
CA GLY A 421 -19.10 -8.53 8.46
C GLY A 421 -18.34 -7.23 8.75
N MET A 422 -17.25 -6.98 8.02
CA MET A 422 -16.47 -5.75 8.15
C MET A 422 -17.33 -4.50 7.89
N LEU A 423 -18.13 -4.47 6.81
CA LEU A 423 -19.05 -3.35 6.56
C LEU A 423 -20.10 -3.20 7.65
N ARG A 424 -20.63 -4.30 8.18
CA ARG A 424 -21.58 -4.27 9.30
C ARG A 424 -20.97 -3.61 10.54
N HIS A 425 -19.73 -3.96 10.91
CA HIS A 425 -19.04 -3.35 12.05
C HIS A 425 -18.71 -1.88 11.81
N LEU A 426 -18.30 -1.50 10.60
CA LEU A 426 -18.13 -0.08 10.25
C LEU A 426 -19.44 0.70 10.40
N ARG A 427 -20.57 0.19 9.90
CA ARG A 427 -21.87 0.81 10.06
C ARG A 427 -22.32 0.92 11.53
N GLN A 428 -21.96 -0.04 12.35
CA GLN A 428 -22.22 0.05 13.79
C GLN A 428 -21.44 1.19 14.46
N LEU A 429 -20.21 1.45 14.03
CA LEU A 429 -19.40 2.59 14.51
C LEU A 429 -19.94 3.93 13.99
N ILE A 430 -20.39 3.98 12.72
CA ILE A 430 -20.96 5.18 12.09
C ILE A 430 -22.31 5.55 12.73
N ASN A 431 -23.20 4.58 12.95
CA ASN A 431 -24.59 4.81 13.38
C ASN A 431 -24.78 4.88 14.90
N LYS A 432 -23.70 4.76 15.70
CA LYS A 432 -23.85 4.86 17.17
C LYS A 432 -24.10 6.29 17.60
N PRO A 433 -25.03 6.47 18.58
CA PRO A 433 -25.23 7.79 19.19
C PRO A 433 -23.93 8.28 19.84
N THR A 434 -23.67 9.57 19.73
CA THR A 434 -22.49 10.30 20.25
C THR A 434 -22.34 10.26 21.79
N THR A 435 -23.15 9.48 22.50
CA THR A 435 -23.18 9.38 23.98
C THR A 435 -22.01 8.54 24.55
N GLU A 436 -21.44 7.61 23.76
CA GLU A 436 -20.27 6.84 24.18
C GLU A 436 -19.03 7.28 23.35
N SER A 437 -18.07 7.92 24.01
CA SER A 437 -16.80 8.26 23.36
C SER A 437 -15.81 7.11 23.45
N ALA A 438 -15.01 6.91 22.39
CA ALA A 438 -13.88 5.98 22.39
C ALA A 438 -12.58 6.64 22.86
N PHE A 439 -12.64 7.62 23.77
CA PHE A 439 -11.43 8.20 24.34
C PHE A 439 -10.66 7.16 25.15
N THR A 440 -9.35 7.18 24.99
CA THR A 440 -8.39 6.34 25.70
C THR A 440 -7.31 7.21 26.33
N VAL A 441 -6.50 6.64 27.19
CA VAL A 441 -5.41 7.37 27.86
C VAL A 441 -4.43 7.96 26.84
N SER A 442 -4.15 7.25 25.77
CA SER A 442 -3.25 7.71 24.70
C SER A 442 -3.74 8.93 23.90
N ASP A 443 -5.01 9.34 24.06
CA ASP A 443 -5.52 10.59 23.49
C ASP A 443 -5.06 11.84 24.27
N PHE A 444 -4.44 11.64 25.44
CA PHE A 444 -4.03 12.68 26.40
C PHE A 444 -2.56 12.48 26.81
N ALA A 445 -1.69 12.33 25.82
CA ALA A 445 -0.27 12.03 26.02
C ALA A 445 0.47 13.01 26.96
N ASP A 446 -0.02 14.26 27.08
CA ASP A 446 0.54 15.27 27.99
C ASP A 446 0.13 15.09 29.48
N ALA A 447 -0.71 14.10 29.78
CA ALA A 447 -1.19 13.82 31.14
C ALA A 447 -0.53 12.55 31.69
N GLU A 448 0.72 12.66 32.12
CA GLU A 448 1.57 11.55 32.56
C GLU A 448 0.96 10.64 33.64
N ASP A 449 0.04 11.18 34.48
CA ASP A 449 -0.60 10.46 35.57
C ASP A 449 -2.04 9.98 35.26
N LEU A 450 -2.49 10.08 34.00
CA LEU A 450 -3.88 9.71 33.64
C LEU A 450 -4.01 8.18 33.51
N THR A 451 -4.83 7.59 34.37
CA THR A 451 -5.18 6.16 34.28
C THR A 451 -6.54 5.99 33.60
N GLU A 452 -6.84 4.80 33.06
CA GLU A 452 -8.16 4.49 32.47
C GLU A 452 -9.30 4.69 33.49
N GLU A 453 -9.08 4.39 34.77
CA GLU A 453 -10.05 4.58 35.83
C GLU A 453 -10.33 6.06 36.07
N SER A 454 -9.30 6.90 36.09
CA SER A 454 -9.46 8.35 36.27
C SER A 454 -10.11 9.00 35.06
N LEU A 455 -9.74 8.59 33.85
CA LEU A 455 -10.37 9.02 32.59
C LEU A 455 -11.87 8.67 32.57
N SER A 456 -12.21 7.42 32.91
CA SER A 456 -13.59 6.96 32.98
C SER A 456 -14.44 7.78 33.98
N LYS A 457 -13.89 8.11 35.16
CA LYS A 457 -14.53 8.97 36.13
C LYS A 457 -14.79 10.40 35.65
N VAL A 458 -13.85 10.96 34.89
CA VAL A 458 -13.97 12.29 34.26
C VAL A 458 -15.05 12.29 33.19
N LEU A 459 -15.01 11.30 32.27
CA LEU A 459 -16.01 11.17 31.20
C LEU A 459 -17.43 10.99 31.74
N LEU A 460 -17.63 10.18 32.77
CA LEU A 460 -18.93 10.02 33.47
C LEU A 460 -19.44 11.33 34.09
N LYS A 461 -18.56 12.17 34.63
CA LYS A 461 -18.95 13.48 35.17
C LYS A 461 -19.33 14.47 34.06
N LEU A 462 -18.67 14.43 32.91
CA LEU A 462 -18.97 15.30 31.77
C LEU A 462 -20.30 14.92 31.10
N THR A 463 -20.59 13.63 30.99
CA THR A 463 -21.86 13.13 30.42
C THR A 463 -23.05 13.52 31.32
N LYS A 464 -22.89 13.46 32.65
CA LYS A 464 -23.93 13.88 33.61
C LYS A 464 -24.21 15.40 33.67
N LYS A 465 -23.30 16.22 33.12
CA LYS A 465 -23.49 17.69 33.03
C LYS A 465 -24.17 18.14 31.74
N ARG A 466 -24.36 17.25 30.78
CA ARG A 466 -25.00 17.53 29.47
C ARG A 466 -26.49 17.10 29.40
N VAL A 467 -27.02 16.49 30.48
CA VAL A 467 -28.42 16.22 30.73
C VAL A 467 -28.92 17.24 31.75
#